data_89111c19e2715465ebaa4062114dbd31
#
_entry.id   89111c19e2715465ebaa4062114dbd31
#
_cell.length_a   1.000
_cell.length_b   1.000
_cell.length_c   1.000
_cell.angle_alpha   90.00
_cell.angle_beta   90.00
_cell.angle_gamma   90.00
#
_symmetry.space_group_name_H-M   'P 1'
#
loop_
_entity.id
_entity.type
_entity.pdbx_description
1 polymer ?
#
loop_
_entity_poly.entity_id
_entity_poly.type
_entity_poly.pdbx_seq_one_letter_code
_entity_poly.pdbx_strand_id
1 'polypeptide(L)'
;NNENFKKDKFFATEENMDMQVASFNLKKGEIIDNHIHLNQERKVYTTTELIVLIEGVVDFNIFDKDLKQIEKVRLHEFDLICLIEGGHGMEVIEDSKFIEAKQGPFDPMKDKKRF
;
A
#
# COMPACT_ATOMS: atom_id res chain seq x y z
N ASN A 1 5.25 -6.89 -8.51
CA ASN A 1 6.12 -6.93 -9.67
C ASN A 1 7.42 -7.65 -9.30
N ASN A 2 7.77 -8.72 -10.02
CA ASN A 2 8.97 -9.54 -9.77
C ASN A 2 10.28 -8.75 -9.82
N GLU A 3 10.29 -7.56 -10.41
CA GLU A 3 11.48 -6.70 -10.45
C GLU A 3 11.91 -6.18 -9.09
N ASN A 4 10.97 -6.00 -8.16
CA ASN A 4 11.26 -5.53 -6.79
C ASN A 4 12.05 -6.57 -5.96
N PHE A 5 12.07 -7.84 -6.39
CA PHE A 5 12.81 -8.92 -5.74
C PHE A 5 14.16 -9.24 -6.39
N LYS A 6 14.63 -8.44 -7.36
CA LYS A 6 15.98 -8.58 -7.94
C LYS A 6 17.07 -8.14 -6.98
N LYS A 7 16.73 -7.31 -5.98
CA LYS A 7 17.64 -6.85 -4.91
C LYS A 7 17.30 -7.56 -3.61
N ASP A 8 18.27 -7.75 -2.74
CA ASP A 8 18.07 -8.36 -1.42
C ASP A 8 17.07 -7.58 -0.58
N LYS A 9 17.07 -6.25 -0.71
CA LYS A 9 16.12 -5.34 -0.10
C LYS A 9 15.81 -4.19 -1.04
N PHE A 10 14.52 -3.88 -1.20
CA PHE A 10 14.04 -2.77 -2.01
C PHE A 10 12.96 -2.00 -1.27
N PHE A 11 13.15 -0.69 -1.07
CA PHE A 11 12.12 0.22 -0.59
C PHE A 11 11.35 0.82 -1.77
N ALA A 12 10.04 0.66 -1.76
CA ALA A 12 9.13 1.25 -2.74
C ALA A 12 8.74 2.69 -2.39
N THR A 13 9.02 3.12 -1.15
CA THR A 13 8.67 4.43 -0.58
C THR A 13 9.92 5.22 -0.24
N GLU A 14 9.82 6.54 -0.27
CA GLU A 14 10.86 7.45 0.22
C GLU A 14 10.88 7.48 1.75
N GLU A 15 12.05 7.78 2.35
CA GLU A 15 12.25 7.74 3.81
C GLU A 15 11.36 8.71 4.60
N ASN A 16 10.92 9.79 3.96
CA ASN A 16 10.07 10.83 4.57
C ASN A 16 8.57 10.54 4.47
N MET A 17 8.16 9.45 3.82
CA MET A 17 6.75 9.07 3.74
C MET A 17 6.26 8.47 5.04
N ASP A 18 4.99 8.71 5.36
CA ASP A 18 4.34 8.27 6.60
C ASP A 18 4.22 6.74 6.70
N MET A 19 4.22 6.04 5.57
CA MET A 19 4.26 4.59 5.50
C MET A 19 5.50 4.14 4.72
N GLN A 20 6.18 3.12 5.23
CA GLN A 20 7.33 2.50 4.58
C GLN A 20 6.93 1.13 4.03
N VAL A 21 7.18 0.93 2.74
CA VAL A 21 6.92 -0.34 2.04
C VAL A 21 8.22 -0.85 1.45
N ALA A 22 8.59 -2.06 1.84
CA ALA A 22 9.80 -2.71 1.35
C ALA A 22 9.54 -4.17 0.98
N SER A 23 10.26 -4.66 -0.01
CA SER A 23 10.35 -6.08 -0.36
C SER A 23 11.72 -6.63 -0.01
N PHE A 24 11.77 -7.88 0.38
CA PHE A 24 12.98 -8.58 0.77
C PHE A 24 13.12 -9.86 -0.04
N ASN A 25 14.34 -10.15 -0.49
CA ASN A 25 14.71 -11.41 -1.12
C ASN A 25 15.88 -12.00 -0.33
N LEU A 26 15.56 -12.77 0.70
CA LEU A 26 16.54 -13.35 1.63
C LEU A 26 16.80 -14.82 1.29
N LYS A 27 18.02 -15.27 1.54
CA LYS A 27 18.42 -16.65 1.34
C LYS A 27 18.28 -17.46 2.62
N LYS A 28 18.15 -18.77 2.47
CA LYS A 28 18.11 -19.68 3.64
C LYS A 28 19.35 -19.49 4.51
N GLY A 29 19.12 -19.26 5.81
CA GLY A 29 20.19 -19.09 6.80
C GLY A 29 20.59 -17.63 7.07
N GLU A 30 20.11 -16.66 6.28
CA GLU A 30 20.23 -15.25 6.64
C GLU A 30 19.40 -14.93 7.88
N ILE A 31 19.91 -14.08 8.73
CA ILE A 31 19.31 -13.71 10.00
C ILE A 31 19.05 -12.21 10.01
N ILE A 32 17.84 -11.84 10.38
CA ILE A 32 17.54 -10.47 10.82
C ILE A 32 17.65 -10.47 12.34
N ASP A 33 18.59 -9.71 12.88
CA ASP A 33 18.84 -9.66 14.32
C ASP A 33 17.59 -9.24 15.09
N ASN A 34 17.44 -9.80 16.29
CA ASN A 34 16.37 -9.41 17.21
C ASN A 34 16.47 -7.91 17.51
N HIS A 35 15.37 -7.20 17.33
CA HIS A 35 15.32 -5.76 17.56
C HIS A 35 13.97 -5.30 18.08
N ILE A 36 13.95 -4.09 18.59
CA ILE A 36 12.72 -3.37 18.94
C ILE A 36 12.69 -2.03 18.21
N HIS A 37 11.50 -1.59 17.87
CA HIS A 37 11.31 -0.23 17.37
C HIS A 37 11.15 0.74 18.54
N LEU A 38 11.92 1.81 18.53
CA LEU A 38 11.85 2.84 19.56
C LEU A 38 10.58 3.67 19.39
N ASN A 39 10.01 4.08 20.53
CA ASN A 39 8.86 4.98 20.51
C ASN A 39 9.27 6.34 19.91
N GLN A 40 8.47 6.83 18.98
CA GLN A 40 8.66 8.11 18.33
C GLN A 40 7.33 8.84 18.26
N GLU A 41 7.35 10.14 18.49
CA GLU A 41 6.21 11.01 18.16
C GLU A 41 6.15 11.17 16.63
N ARG A 42 4.97 10.97 16.06
CA ARG A 42 4.69 11.18 14.64
C ARG A 42 3.45 12.02 14.45
N LYS A 43 3.51 12.99 13.54
CA LYS A 43 2.34 13.75 13.08
C LYS A 43 1.98 13.23 11.69
N VAL A 44 0.84 12.54 11.59
CA VAL A 44 0.35 11.93 10.35
C VAL A 44 -0.96 12.61 9.97
N TYR A 45 -1.02 13.15 8.75
CA TYR A 45 -2.19 13.86 8.23
C TYR A 45 -2.89 13.11 7.10
N THR A 46 -2.18 12.16 6.48
CA THR A 46 -2.70 11.36 5.37
C THR A 46 -3.16 10.00 5.85
N THR A 47 -4.20 9.46 5.22
CA THR A 47 -4.55 8.06 5.36
C THR A 47 -3.91 7.30 4.21
N THR A 48 -2.77 6.68 4.48
CA THR A 48 -2.10 5.81 3.51
C THR A 48 -2.68 4.39 3.59
N GLU A 49 -3.01 3.81 2.46
CA GLU A 49 -3.49 2.44 2.34
C GLU A 49 -2.52 1.59 1.54
N LEU A 50 -2.20 0.41 2.05
CA LEU A 50 -1.50 -0.64 1.33
C LEU A 50 -2.47 -1.78 1.06
N ILE A 51 -2.66 -2.13 -0.19
CA ILE A 51 -3.51 -3.26 -0.58
C ILE A 51 -2.65 -4.30 -1.30
N VAL A 52 -2.78 -5.54 -0.86
CA VAL A 52 -2.13 -6.71 -1.48
C VAL A 52 -3.20 -7.65 -1.99
N LEU A 53 -3.24 -7.85 -3.31
CA LEU A 53 -4.18 -8.78 -3.93
C LEU A 53 -3.67 -10.21 -3.76
N ILE A 54 -4.46 -11.04 -3.11
CA ILE A 54 -4.13 -12.46 -2.84
C ILE A 54 -4.66 -13.35 -3.95
N GLU A 55 -5.86 -13.07 -4.45
CA GLU A 55 -6.54 -13.86 -5.48
C GLU A 55 -7.43 -12.94 -6.32
N GLY A 56 -7.55 -13.22 -7.62
CA GLY A 56 -8.47 -12.54 -8.52
C GLY A 56 -7.84 -11.40 -9.32
N VAL A 57 -8.72 -10.51 -9.82
CA VAL A 57 -8.33 -9.34 -10.64
C VAL A 57 -9.18 -8.14 -10.22
N VAL A 58 -8.53 -7.02 -9.95
CA VAL A 58 -9.19 -5.75 -9.63
C VAL A 58 -8.61 -4.60 -10.43
N ASP A 59 -9.46 -3.61 -10.74
CA ASP A 59 -9.05 -2.33 -11.32
C ASP A 59 -9.19 -1.22 -10.29
N PHE A 60 -8.13 -0.44 -10.11
CA PHE A 60 -8.13 0.79 -9.31
C PHE A 60 -8.26 2.00 -10.23
N ASN A 61 -9.23 2.85 -9.93
CA ASN A 61 -9.32 4.19 -10.49
C ASN A 61 -8.59 5.15 -9.55
N ILE A 62 -7.61 5.87 -10.06
CA ILE A 62 -6.77 6.80 -9.29
C ILE A 62 -7.13 8.23 -9.66
N PHE A 63 -7.33 9.07 -8.65
CA PHE A 63 -7.72 10.48 -8.79
C PHE A 63 -6.69 11.36 -8.09
N ASP A 64 -6.45 12.53 -8.65
CA ASP A 64 -5.68 13.58 -8.01
C ASP A 64 -6.47 14.28 -6.88
N LYS A 65 -5.88 15.31 -6.28
CA LYS A 65 -6.50 16.10 -5.20
C LYS A 65 -7.73 16.89 -5.66
N ASP A 66 -7.84 17.18 -6.95
CA ASP A 66 -8.98 17.88 -7.56
C ASP A 66 -10.08 16.90 -8.00
N LEU A 67 -9.97 15.62 -7.63
CA LEU A 67 -10.88 14.53 -7.97
C LEU A 67 -10.98 14.25 -9.48
N LYS A 68 -9.93 14.60 -10.21
CA LYS A 68 -9.79 14.23 -11.61
C LYS A 68 -9.11 12.87 -11.72
N GLN A 69 -9.72 11.96 -12.47
CA GLN A 69 -9.10 10.66 -12.73
C GLN A 69 -7.82 10.82 -13.55
N ILE A 70 -6.73 10.31 -13.02
CA ILE A 70 -5.40 10.39 -13.65
C ILE A 70 -4.92 9.04 -14.16
N GLU A 71 -5.41 7.93 -13.62
CA GLU A 71 -5.00 6.59 -14.05
C GLU A 71 -6.03 5.53 -13.70
N LYS A 72 -5.97 4.40 -14.42
CA LYS A 72 -6.62 3.14 -14.07
C LYS A 72 -5.56 2.05 -14.03
N VAL A 73 -5.41 1.37 -12.88
CA VAL A 73 -4.37 0.38 -12.62
C VAL A 73 -5.01 -0.97 -12.37
N ARG A 74 -4.62 -1.99 -13.14
CA ARG A 74 -5.06 -3.37 -12.94
C ARG A 74 -4.08 -4.13 -12.05
N LEU A 75 -4.59 -4.76 -11.02
CA LEU A 75 -3.85 -5.67 -10.15
C LEU A 75 -4.24 -7.12 -10.42
N HIS A 76 -3.24 -7.98 -10.42
CA HIS A 76 -3.34 -9.43 -10.45
C HIS A 76 -2.82 -10.01 -9.13
N GLU A 77 -2.92 -11.33 -8.97
CA GLU A 77 -2.43 -12.03 -7.77
C GLU A 77 -1.01 -11.62 -7.39
N PHE A 78 -0.80 -11.36 -6.12
CA PHE A 78 0.46 -10.91 -5.51
C PHE A 78 0.95 -9.53 -5.94
N ASP A 79 0.15 -8.78 -6.71
CA ASP A 79 0.40 -7.35 -6.88
C ASP A 79 0.00 -6.59 -5.60
N LEU A 80 0.68 -5.50 -5.37
CA LEU A 80 0.34 -4.56 -4.31
C LEU A 80 0.24 -3.13 -4.85
N ILE A 81 -0.61 -2.33 -4.23
CA ILE A 81 -0.70 -0.90 -4.46
C ILE A 81 -0.62 -0.16 -3.14
N CYS A 82 0.16 0.92 -3.11
CA CYS A 82 0.24 1.84 -1.97
C CYS A 82 -0.38 3.17 -2.38
N LEU A 83 -1.47 3.54 -1.71
CA LEU A 83 -2.27 4.73 -1.98
C LEU A 83 -1.94 5.77 -0.91
N ILE A 84 -1.21 6.83 -1.27
CA ILE A 84 -0.63 7.78 -0.32
C ILE A 84 -1.56 8.98 -0.14
N GLU A 85 -2.03 9.57 -1.24
CA GLU A 85 -2.92 10.72 -1.25
C GLU A 85 -3.77 10.76 -2.53
N GLY A 86 -4.76 11.67 -2.56
CA GLY A 86 -5.74 11.74 -3.64
C GLY A 86 -6.92 10.80 -3.43
N GLY A 87 -7.74 10.65 -4.46
CA GLY A 87 -8.89 9.76 -4.43
C GLY A 87 -8.61 8.43 -5.11
N HIS A 88 -9.34 7.42 -4.72
CA HIS A 88 -9.31 6.13 -5.40
C HIS A 88 -10.66 5.40 -5.31
N GLY A 89 -10.87 4.49 -6.23
CA GLY A 89 -11.97 3.54 -6.21
C GLY A 89 -11.50 2.21 -6.77
N MET A 90 -12.24 1.15 -6.50
CA MET A 90 -11.90 -0.21 -6.94
C MET A 90 -13.11 -0.86 -7.61
N GLU A 91 -12.85 -1.53 -8.73
CA GLU A 91 -13.80 -2.39 -9.44
C GLU A 91 -13.26 -3.82 -9.41
N VAL A 92 -14.07 -4.75 -8.91
CA VAL A 92 -13.73 -6.18 -8.88
C VAL A 92 -14.06 -6.79 -10.24
N ILE A 93 -13.04 -7.24 -10.98
CA ILE A 93 -13.16 -7.82 -12.31
C ILE A 93 -13.37 -9.33 -12.25
N GLU A 94 -12.71 -10.00 -11.33
CA GLU A 94 -12.90 -11.42 -11.00
C GLU A 94 -13.04 -11.57 -9.49
N ASP A 95 -13.67 -12.63 -9.01
CA ASP A 95 -13.77 -12.91 -7.57
C ASP A 95 -12.42 -12.73 -6.89
N SER A 96 -12.36 -11.87 -5.90
CA SER A 96 -11.09 -11.40 -5.36
C SER A 96 -11.02 -11.46 -3.85
N LYS A 97 -9.80 -11.73 -3.36
CA LYS A 97 -9.42 -11.64 -1.96
C LYS A 97 -8.20 -10.75 -1.83
N PHE A 98 -8.24 -9.80 -0.92
CA PHE A 98 -7.11 -8.90 -0.67
C PHE A 98 -6.95 -8.59 0.82
N ILE A 99 -5.75 -8.15 1.18
CA ILE A 99 -5.42 -7.62 2.51
C ILE A 99 -5.22 -6.13 2.38
N GLU A 100 -5.83 -5.37 3.29
CA GLU A 100 -5.63 -3.93 3.42
C GLU A 100 -4.94 -3.64 4.75
N ALA A 101 -3.92 -2.80 4.71
CA ALA A 101 -3.35 -2.13 5.86
C ALA A 101 -3.46 -0.63 5.63
N LYS A 102 -4.04 0.10 6.58
CA LYS A 102 -4.14 1.56 6.47
C LYS A 102 -3.83 2.25 7.78
N GLN A 103 -3.53 3.53 7.68
CA GLN A 103 -3.31 4.39 8.84
C GLN A 103 -4.55 4.39 9.72
N GLY A 104 -4.36 4.06 10.99
CA GLY A 104 -5.37 4.20 12.05
C GLY A 104 -5.12 5.42 12.93
N PRO A 105 -5.97 5.63 13.95
CA PRO A 105 -7.18 4.89 14.27
C PRO A 105 -8.33 5.16 13.29
N PHE A 106 -9.32 4.26 13.24
CA PHE A 106 -10.48 4.39 12.37
C PHE A 106 -11.61 5.20 13.05
N ASP A 107 -12.05 6.25 12.37
CA ASP A 107 -13.25 7.02 12.74
C ASP A 107 -14.16 7.10 11.51
N PRO A 108 -15.33 6.42 11.50
CA PRO A 108 -16.21 6.37 10.35
C PRO A 108 -16.75 7.73 9.91
N MET A 109 -16.77 8.72 10.81
CA MET A 109 -17.24 10.08 10.52
C MET A 109 -16.19 10.94 9.81
N LYS A 110 -14.91 10.56 9.88
CA LYS A 110 -13.77 11.36 9.39
C LYS A 110 -12.90 10.63 8.37
N ASP A 111 -13.10 9.32 8.20
CA ASP A 111 -12.18 8.49 7.41
C ASP A 111 -12.21 8.85 5.92
N LYS A 112 -13.39 8.98 5.34
CA LYS A 112 -13.51 9.20 3.90
C LYS A 112 -14.77 9.97 3.50
N LYS A 113 -14.69 10.61 2.35
CA LYS A 113 -15.83 11.20 1.63
C LYS A 113 -15.95 10.53 0.27
N ARG A 114 -17.15 10.06 -0.06
CA ARG A 114 -17.46 9.52 -1.41
C ARG A 114 -17.76 10.65 -2.39
N PHE A 115 -17.45 10.41 -3.65
CA PHE A 115 -17.70 11.34 -4.76
C PHE A 115 -18.01 10.58 -6.05
#